data_24f515050bf07d14abc76eed6f470731
#
_entry.id   24f515050bf07d14abc76eed6f470731
#
_cell.length_a   1.000
_cell.length_b   1.000
_cell.length_c   1.000
_cell.angle_alpha   90.00
_cell.angle_beta   90.00
_cell.angle_gamma   90.00
#
_symmetry.space_group_name_H-M   'P 1'
#
loop_
_entity.id
_entity.type
_entity.pdbx_description
1 polymer ?
#
loop_
_entity_poly.entity_id
_entity_poly.type
_entity_poly.pdbx_seq_one_letter_code
_entity_poly.pdbx_strand_id
1 'polypeptide(L)'
;TPDAQILPLDMNGDGSGDLVEVQRDYSHDANLSDQSTRLRWQNVSPDGIWSSGEQSIGVWSRNVSMLATDADGDARGDVLRISKADDGQMQLTLWRSQGNTFDNWGDSTLGEARLNQVFHAADLNGDGRGDLLQIWQDSNGRTVATRWLATLVDHRISYLAAGDNNLGIWHAGATYVVQDHNGDGRADLVASWQESDGTRHIGAWLTDGVSLPGHPDRGRELRVLAADFAGDDRSELLELSRRPDGMAMARLWLPTGDDLTGGFTPGNSSLLGSWQASTQYLVGDLDADGRSELLEIRRQADGEVVANSWRPGADGLLAVGSTALGQYPPNSRYTLTDTTGDGQADLVVQWLPGNGVNRLTVWQGSGLGFSRSGDRNPYRDETTSATALSLDYNGDGRGDFVFVPRDADQDPNTSELSTRLLWLEGAPTGLLSTRYHDGGLGIWSQNVDFLTGDADGDGLDDVLRIWKNEDDTLRVTAWRSAGSSH
;
A
#
# COMPACT_ATOMS: atom_id res chain seq x y z
N THR A 1 17.23 14.98 3.72
CA THR A 1 15.83 15.20 4.13
C THR A 1 15.08 15.71 2.93
N PRO A 2 14.03 15.11 2.51
CA PRO A 2 13.26 15.62 1.40
C PRO A 2 12.60 16.94 1.85
N ASP A 3 12.92 18.02 1.14
CA ASP A 3 12.21 19.29 1.28
C ASP A 3 10.94 19.29 0.38
N ALA A 4 10.45 18.11 0.01
CA ALA A 4 9.23 17.89 -0.75
C ALA A 4 8.47 16.65 -0.25
N GLN A 5 7.16 16.72 -0.29
CA GLN A 5 6.23 15.62 0.01
C GLN A 5 5.18 15.55 -1.10
N ILE A 6 4.84 14.34 -1.54
CA ILE A 6 3.75 14.11 -2.49
C ILE A 6 2.52 13.63 -1.72
N LEU A 7 1.39 14.23 -2.02
CA LEU A 7 0.08 13.87 -1.51
C LEU A 7 -0.78 13.42 -2.69
N PRO A 8 -1.08 12.12 -2.82
CA PRO A 8 -2.08 11.64 -3.76
C PRO A 8 -3.48 11.98 -3.23
N LEU A 9 -4.33 12.56 -4.06
CA LEU A 9 -5.72 12.89 -3.72
C LEU A 9 -6.50 13.15 -5.01
N ASP A 10 -7.81 12.99 -4.98
CA ASP A 10 -8.70 13.46 -6.04
C ASP A 10 -9.04 14.93 -5.76
N MET A 11 -8.27 15.86 -6.35
CA MET A 11 -8.40 17.30 -6.08
C MET A 11 -9.66 17.90 -6.70
N ASN A 12 -10.12 17.33 -7.82
CA ASN A 12 -11.20 17.91 -8.61
C ASN A 12 -12.54 17.17 -8.45
N GLY A 13 -12.56 15.99 -7.81
CA GLY A 13 -13.75 15.19 -7.57
C GLY A 13 -14.21 14.41 -8.82
N ASP A 14 -13.30 14.10 -9.75
CA ASP A 14 -13.64 13.37 -10.98
C ASP A 14 -13.46 11.84 -10.85
N GLY A 15 -13.01 11.37 -9.68
CA GLY A 15 -12.74 9.97 -9.39
C GLY A 15 -11.33 9.52 -9.76
N SER A 16 -10.54 10.40 -10.38
CA SER A 16 -9.14 10.12 -10.72
C SER A 16 -8.19 10.63 -9.63
N GLY A 17 -7.11 9.92 -9.41
CA GLY A 17 -6.09 10.37 -8.45
C GLY A 17 -5.21 11.48 -9.04
N ASP A 18 -5.26 12.66 -8.42
CA ASP A 18 -4.38 13.78 -8.74
C ASP A 18 -3.12 13.77 -7.88
N LEU A 19 -2.13 14.58 -8.26
CA LEU A 19 -0.87 14.72 -7.54
C LEU A 19 -0.70 16.13 -7.00
N VAL A 20 -0.52 16.24 -5.69
CA VAL A 20 -0.14 17.49 -5.03
C VAL A 20 1.24 17.35 -4.41
N GLU A 21 2.17 18.17 -4.87
CA GLU A 21 3.52 18.27 -4.32
C GLU A 21 3.59 19.45 -3.34
N VAL A 22 4.00 19.18 -2.11
CA VAL A 22 4.33 20.22 -1.12
C VAL A 22 5.82 20.35 -1.06
N GLN A 23 6.36 21.52 -1.37
CA GLN A 23 7.80 21.74 -1.39
C GLN A 23 8.21 23.06 -0.73
N ARG A 24 9.48 23.12 -0.31
CA ARG A 24 10.10 24.38 0.09
C ARG A 24 10.38 25.24 -1.13
N ASP A 25 10.00 26.52 -1.04
CA ASP A 25 10.45 27.53 -2.00
C ASP A 25 11.76 28.19 -1.52
N TYR A 26 12.87 27.81 -2.15
CA TYR A 26 14.20 28.30 -1.81
C TYR A 26 14.45 29.74 -2.22
N SER A 27 13.58 30.36 -3.01
CA SER A 27 13.66 31.78 -3.37
C SER A 27 13.21 32.68 -2.22
N HIS A 28 12.61 32.11 -1.18
CA HIS A 28 12.08 32.81 -0.02
C HIS A 28 12.74 32.33 1.28
N ASP A 29 12.85 33.23 2.28
CA ASP A 29 13.37 32.86 3.60
C ASP A 29 12.42 31.86 4.29
N ALA A 30 12.93 30.71 4.63
CA ALA A 30 12.15 29.62 5.22
C ALA A 30 11.53 29.96 6.58
N ASN A 31 12.11 30.89 7.31
CA ASN A 31 11.68 31.19 8.68
C ASN A 31 10.81 32.45 8.78
N LEU A 32 10.80 33.27 7.74
CA LEU A 32 10.18 34.60 7.78
C LEU A 32 9.12 34.80 6.70
N SER A 33 9.22 34.12 5.59
CA SER A 33 8.31 34.32 4.47
C SER A 33 7.15 33.33 4.48
N ASP A 34 5.94 33.82 4.47
CA ASP A 34 4.70 33.06 4.26
C ASP A 34 4.58 32.46 2.86
N GLN A 35 5.49 32.78 1.96
CA GLN A 35 5.61 32.22 0.62
C GLN A 35 6.67 31.11 0.53
N SER A 36 7.25 30.69 1.64
CA SER A 36 8.34 29.71 1.64
C SER A 36 7.87 28.25 1.56
N THR A 37 6.57 27.98 1.71
CA THR A 37 5.96 26.66 1.43
C THR A 37 5.07 26.78 0.19
N ARG A 38 5.29 25.91 -0.79
CA ARG A 38 4.57 25.89 -2.07
C ARG A 38 3.83 24.58 -2.27
N LEU A 39 2.56 24.63 -2.62
CA LEU A 39 1.82 23.53 -3.24
C LEU A 39 1.95 23.64 -4.75
N ARG A 40 2.22 22.53 -5.40
CA ARG A 40 2.08 22.34 -6.84
C ARG A 40 1.15 21.17 -7.08
N TRP A 41 0.29 21.27 -8.05
CA TRP A 41 -0.62 20.19 -8.39
C TRP A 41 -0.63 19.91 -9.88
N GLN A 42 -0.99 18.68 -10.19
CA GLN A 42 -1.25 18.19 -11.53
C GLN A 42 -2.55 17.39 -11.45
N ASN A 43 -3.61 17.93 -12.05
CA ASN A 43 -4.87 17.22 -12.19
C ASN A 43 -4.74 16.26 -13.36
N VAL A 44 -5.00 15.00 -13.08
CA VAL A 44 -4.95 13.91 -14.03
C VAL A 44 -6.38 13.53 -14.41
N SER A 45 -6.60 13.19 -15.66
CA SER A 45 -7.88 12.70 -16.17
C SER A 45 -7.60 11.63 -17.22
N PRO A 46 -8.60 10.87 -17.66
CA PRO A 46 -8.44 9.87 -18.74
C PRO A 46 -7.78 10.42 -20.01
N ASP A 47 -7.89 11.72 -20.25
CA ASP A 47 -7.27 12.41 -21.42
C ASP A 47 -5.85 12.94 -21.15
N GLY A 48 -5.31 12.76 -19.96
CA GLY A 48 -3.98 13.22 -19.53
C GLY A 48 -4.00 14.32 -18.48
N ILE A 49 -2.83 14.93 -18.22
CA ILE A 49 -2.75 16.11 -17.35
C ILE A 49 -3.45 17.27 -18.06
N TRP A 50 -4.62 17.68 -17.54
CA TRP A 50 -5.43 18.73 -18.12
C TRP A 50 -5.26 20.08 -17.43
N SER A 51 -4.86 20.12 -16.17
CA SER A 51 -4.53 21.35 -15.48
C SER A 51 -3.36 21.15 -14.51
N SER A 52 -2.61 22.22 -14.33
CA SER A 52 -1.56 22.28 -13.32
C SER A 52 -1.48 23.69 -12.74
N GLY A 53 -1.02 23.80 -11.52
CA GLY A 53 -0.87 25.10 -10.88
C GLY A 53 0.05 25.06 -9.69
N GLU A 54 0.25 26.23 -9.08
CA GLU A 54 1.03 26.37 -7.86
C GLU A 54 0.48 27.48 -6.97
N GLN A 55 0.66 27.33 -5.66
CA GLN A 55 0.19 28.26 -4.66
C GLN A 55 1.09 28.22 -3.43
N SER A 56 1.34 29.39 -2.82
CA SER A 56 2.02 29.49 -1.52
C SER A 56 1.04 29.23 -0.38
N ILE A 57 1.47 28.45 0.63
CA ILE A 57 0.62 28.03 1.76
C ILE A 57 1.25 28.30 3.13
N GLY A 58 2.11 29.28 3.22
CA GLY A 58 2.67 29.77 4.48
C GLY A 58 4.16 29.50 4.68
N VAL A 59 4.61 29.67 5.90
CA VAL A 59 6.01 29.53 6.29
C VAL A 59 6.47 28.09 6.25
N TRP A 60 7.61 27.83 5.63
CA TRP A 60 8.22 26.49 5.63
C TRP A 60 8.72 26.11 7.03
N SER A 61 8.43 24.89 7.43
CA SER A 61 9.01 24.30 8.63
C SER A 61 9.24 22.80 8.43
N ARG A 62 10.37 22.30 8.90
CA ARG A 62 10.66 20.84 8.87
C ARG A 62 9.75 20.04 9.82
N ASN A 63 9.09 20.71 10.75
CA ASN A 63 8.20 20.09 11.72
C ASN A 63 6.72 20.27 11.34
N VAL A 64 6.44 20.34 10.04
CA VAL A 64 5.09 20.38 9.49
C VAL A 64 4.70 18.99 9.02
N SER A 65 3.52 18.51 9.41
CA SER A 65 2.86 17.35 8.82
C SER A 65 1.87 17.84 7.78
N MET A 66 1.93 17.25 6.59
CA MET A 66 0.99 17.50 5.51
C MET A 66 0.22 16.22 5.24
N LEU A 67 -1.10 16.29 5.21
CA LEU A 67 -1.99 15.17 4.98
C LEU A 67 -3.01 15.55 3.90
N ALA A 68 -3.54 14.54 3.21
CA ALA A 68 -4.63 14.71 2.23
C ALA A 68 -5.86 13.93 2.69
N THR A 69 -7.04 14.53 2.55
CA THR A 69 -8.33 13.90 2.83
C THR A 69 -9.45 14.80 2.32
N ASP A 70 -10.62 14.24 2.04
CA ASP A 70 -11.84 15.03 1.85
C ASP A 70 -12.35 15.51 3.23
N ALA A 71 -11.99 16.72 3.63
CA ALA A 71 -12.27 17.24 4.97
C ALA A 71 -13.72 17.74 5.13
N ASP A 72 -14.38 18.13 4.05
CA ASP A 72 -15.73 18.69 4.10
C ASP A 72 -16.83 17.80 3.51
N GLY A 73 -16.47 16.66 2.93
CA GLY A 73 -17.39 15.67 2.39
C GLY A 73 -17.91 16.05 1.00
N ASP A 74 -17.16 16.85 0.23
CA ASP A 74 -17.56 17.29 -1.11
C ASP A 74 -16.99 16.41 -2.25
N ALA A 75 -16.38 15.29 -1.87
CA ALA A 75 -15.71 14.31 -2.72
C ALA A 75 -14.43 14.84 -3.41
N ARG A 76 -13.87 15.94 -2.93
CA ARG A 76 -12.56 16.46 -3.34
C ARG A 76 -11.55 16.32 -2.23
N GLY A 77 -10.36 15.94 -2.60
CA GLY A 77 -9.27 15.86 -1.65
C GLY A 77 -8.73 17.24 -1.27
N ASP A 78 -8.72 17.52 0.03
CA ASP A 78 -8.20 18.73 0.65
C ASP A 78 -6.80 18.50 1.23
N VAL A 79 -6.10 19.58 1.60
CA VAL A 79 -4.79 19.51 2.23
C VAL A 79 -4.85 20.04 3.66
N LEU A 80 -4.45 19.21 4.61
CA LEU A 80 -4.30 19.57 6.02
C LEU A 80 -2.83 19.87 6.30
N ARG A 81 -2.55 21.08 6.77
CA ARG A 81 -1.22 21.51 7.22
C ARG A 81 -1.21 21.58 8.74
N ILE A 82 -0.41 20.74 9.40
CA ILE A 82 -0.29 20.70 10.85
C ILE A 82 1.08 21.21 11.23
N SER A 83 1.14 22.29 12.01
CA SER A 83 2.38 22.93 12.44
C SER A 83 2.35 23.28 13.91
N LYS A 84 3.53 23.41 14.52
CA LYS A 84 3.66 23.94 15.87
C LYS A 84 3.82 25.45 15.83
N ALA A 85 2.96 26.15 16.55
CA ALA A 85 3.04 27.60 16.75
C ALA A 85 4.11 27.98 17.79
N ASP A 86 4.46 29.25 17.85
CA ASP A 86 5.49 29.78 18.76
C ASP A 86 5.12 29.66 20.26
N ASP A 87 3.83 29.61 20.55
CA ASP A 87 3.29 29.36 21.90
C ASP A 87 3.31 27.89 22.33
N GLY A 88 3.78 27.01 21.45
CA GLY A 88 3.86 25.56 21.69
C GLY A 88 2.61 24.77 21.31
N GLN A 89 1.53 25.45 20.90
CA GLN A 89 0.30 24.80 20.45
C GLN A 89 0.47 24.22 19.05
N MET A 90 -0.20 23.09 18.80
CA MET A 90 -0.33 22.52 17.46
C MET A 90 -1.53 23.17 16.77
N GLN A 91 -1.30 23.65 15.57
CA GLN A 91 -2.33 24.24 14.72
C GLN A 91 -2.47 23.44 13.43
N LEU A 92 -3.71 23.19 13.05
CA LEU A 92 -4.10 22.62 11.77
C LEU A 92 -4.70 23.73 10.91
N THR A 93 -4.14 23.96 9.73
CA THR A 93 -4.73 24.82 8.70
C THR A 93 -5.32 23.95 7.63
N LEU A 94 -6.60 24.13 7.32
CA LEU A 94 -7.30 23.45 6.23
C LEU A 94 -7.19 24.25 4.93
N TRP A 95 -6.63 23.66 3.90
CA TRP A 95 -6.61 24.14 2.53
C TRP A 95 -7.61 23.33 1.70
N ARG A 96 -8.79 23.89 1.50
CA ARG A 96 -9.91 23.28 0.80
C ARG A 96 -9.70 23.35 -0.70
N SER A 97 -9.91 22.22 -1.38
CA SER A 97 -9.87 22.16 -2.84
C SER A 97 -11.09 22.86 -3.47
N GLN A 98 -10.82 23.61 -4.56
CA GLN A 98 -11.82 24.17 -5.46
C GLN A 98 -11.74 23.52 -6.85
N GLY A 99 -11.10 22.36 -6.93
CA GLY A 99 -10.84 21.63 -8.17
C GLY A 99 -9.60 22.10 -8.94
N ASN A 100 -9.29 23.40 -8.93
CA ASN A 100 -8.14 24.00 -9.63
C ASN A 100 -7.29 24.91 -8.75
N THR A 101 -7.67 25.14 -7.52
CA THR A 101 -6.97 25.97 -6.53
C THR A 101 -7.31 25.46 -5.14
N PHE A 102 -6.58 25.94 -4.15
CA PHE A 102 -6.87 25.70 -2.74
C PHE A 102 -7.23 26.99 -2.02
N ASP A 103 -8.30 26.98 -1.26
CA ASP A 103 -8.70 28.10 -0.42
C ASP A 103 -8.31 27.81 1.04
N ASN A 104 -7.75 28.81 1.73
CA ASN A 104 -7.53 28.71 3.17
C ASN A 104 -8.88 28.81 3.90
N TRP A 105 -9.32 27.69 4.51
CA TRP A 105 -10.60 27.59 5.21
C TRP A 105 -10.50 27.86 6.72
N GLY A 106 -9.31 28.17 7.20
CA GLY A 106 -9.05 28.57 8.57
C GLY A 106 -8.24 27.56 9.38
N ASP A 107 -8.05 27.90 10.64
CA ASP A 107 -7.20 27.16 11.56
C ASP A 107 -8.02 26.50 12.66
N SER A 108 -7.59 25.31 13.09
CA SER A 108 -8.05 24.61 14.28
C SER A 108 -6.88 24.40 15.23
N THR A 109 -7.10 24.65 16.53
CA THR A 109 -6.07 24.38 17.54
C THR A 109 -6.20 22.94 18.04
N LEU A 110 -5.12 22.16 17.91
CA LEU A 110 -5.04 20.76 18.35
C LEU A 110 -4.41 20.60 19.75
N GLY A 111 -4.32 21.68 20.53
CA GLY A 111 -3.71 21.68 21.84
C GLY A 111 -2.17 21.67 21.82
N GLU A 112 -1.55 21.36 22.96
CA GLU A 112 -0.10 21.35 23.09
C GLU A 112 0.56 20.25 22.27
N ALA A 113 1.76 20.51 21.76
CA ALA A 113 2.55 19.50 21.07
C ALA A 113 2.89 18.33 22.00
N ARG A 114 2.64 17.12 21.53
CA ARG A 114 2.84 15.87 22.27
C ARG A 114 4.18 15.20 21.92
N LEU A 115 4.68 14.36 22.82
CA LEU A 115 5.91 13.62 22.61
C LEU A 115 5.70 12.54 21.52
N ASN A 116 6.64 12.46 20.58
CA ASN A 116 6.65 11.46 19.49
C ASN A 116 5.35 11.38 18.69
N GLN A 117 4.65 12.49 18.54
CA GLN A 117 3.35 12.52 17.86
C GLN A 117 3.47 12.29 16.35
N VAL A 118 2.51 11.56 15.82
CA VAL A 118 2.25 11.37 14.38
C VAL A 118 0.77 11.60 14.10
N PHE A 119 0.45 12.00 12.85
CA PHE A 119 -0.92 12.30 12.47
C PHE A 119 -1.31 11.49 11.23
N HIS A 120 -2.55 11.03 11.21
CA HIS A 120 -3.19 10.35 10.07
C HIS A 120 -4.55 10.97 9.81
N ALA A 121 -4.95 11.08 8.55
CA ALA A 121 -6.25 11.59 8.15
C ALA A 121 -7.08 10.46 7.53
N ALA A 122 -8.31 10.30 7.99
CA ALA A 122 -9.28 9.34 7.47
C ALA A 122 -10.65 9.61 8.08
N ASP A 123 -11.73 9.14 7.48
CA ASP A 123 -13.08 9.18 8.07
C ASP A 123 -13.17 8.20 9.25
N LEU A 124 -13.10 8.72 10.49
CA LEU A 124 -13.11 7.92 11.72
C LEU A 124 -14.52 7.65 12.26
N ASN A 125 -15.54 8.35 11.74
CA ASN A 125 -16.91 8.31 12.29
C ASN A 125 -17.96 7.88 11.25
N GLY A 126 -17.59 7.69 9.98
CA GLY A 126 -18.46 7.27 8.90
C GLY A 126 -19.37 8.39 8.37
N ASP A 127 -19.00 9.67 8.56
CA ASP A 127 -19.82 10.80 8.12
C ASP A 127 -19.41 11.34 6.73
N GLY A 128 -18.44 10.69 6.08
CA GLY A 128 -17.92 11.03 4.76
C GLY A 128 -16.92 12.19 4.80
N ARG A 129 -16.48 12.64 5.96
CA ARG A 129 -15.44 13.67 6.12
C ARG A 129 -14.17 13.09 6.68
N GLY A 130 -13.06 13.60 6.20
CA GLY A 130 -11.76 13.20 6.71
C GLY A 130 -11.46 13.81 8.07
N ASP A 131 -11.47 12.97 9.08
CA ASP A 131 -11.08 13.27 10.44
C ASP A 131 -9.56 13.18 10.62
N LEU A 132 -9.06 13.48 11.83
CA LEU A 132 -7.63 13.38 12.15
C LEU A 132 -7.42 12.47 13.36
N LEU A 133 -6.51 11.51 13.23
CA LEU A 133 -6.01 10.67 14.30
C LEU A 133 -4.61 11.12 14.70
N GLN A 134 -4.44 11.60 15.93
CA GLN A 134 -3.14 11.94 16.52
C GLN A 134 -2.68 10.80 17.43
N ILE A 135 -1.56 10.17 17.13
CA ILE A 135 -0.94 9.11 17.94
C ILE A 135 0.30 9.69 18.61
N TRP A 136 0.42 9.51 19.92
CA TRP A 136 1.49 10.13 20.71
C TRP A 136 1.86 9.33 21.95
N GLN A 137 3.00 9.66 22.57
CA GLN A 137 3.47 9.03 23.79
C GLN A 137 3.14 9.88 25.02
N ASP A 138 2.47 9.30 26.02
CA ASP A 138 2.21 9.97 27.29
C ASP A 138 3.43 9.94 28.25
N SER A 139 3.35 10.67 29.36
CA SER A 139 4.40 10.76 30.37
C SER A 139 4.66 9.41 31.09
N ASN A 140 3.78 8.44 30.97
CA ASN A 140 3.92 7.08 31.55
C ASN A 140 4.48 6.09 30.52
N GLY A 141 4.89 6.55 29.34
CA GLY A 141 5.41 5.70 28.27
C GLY A 141 4.33 4.88 27.54
N ARG A 142 3.09 5.36 27.49
CA ARG A 142 1.99 4.71 26.80
C ARG A 142 1.72 5.36 25.46
N THR A 143 1.24 4.57 24.53
CA THR A 143 0.68 5.05 23.25
C THR A 143 -0.74 5.53 23.47
N VAL A 144 -1.02 6.75 23.09
CA VAL A 144 -2.34 7.37 23.18
C VAL A 144 -2.74 7.80 21.77
N ALA A 145 -3.99 7.54 21.40
CA ALA A 145 -4.62 8.03 20.18
C ALA A 145 -5.71 9.04 20.53
N THR A 146 -5.57 10.26 20.03
CA THR A 146 -6.57 11.34 20.14
C THR A 146 -7.29 11.46 18.80
N ARG A 147 -8.62 11.39 18.83
CA ARG A 147 -9.45 11.62 17.64
C ARG A 147 -9.87 13.09 17.58
N TRP A 148 -9.73 13.66 16.39
CA TRP A 148 -10.16 15.03 16.08
C TRP A 148 -11.17 14.93 14.93
N LEU A 149 -12.45 15.15 15.21
CA LEU A 149 -13.52 15.01 14.21
C LEU A 149 -13.70 16.30 13.42
N ALA A 150 -13.76 16.18 12.11
CA ALA A 150 -14.08 17.27 11.19
C ALA A 150 -15.54 17.67 11.34
N THR A 151 -15.80 18.82 11.91
CA THR A 151 -17.13 19.29 12.27
C THR A 151 -17.44 20.61 11.60
N LEU A 152 -18.62 20.74 11.02
CA LEU A 152 -19.07 21.99 10.43
C LEU A 152 -19.51 22.96 11.52
N VAL A 153 -18.76 24.04 11.74
CA VAL A 153 -19.03 25.11 12.70
C VAL A 153 -19.07 26.43 11.96
N ASP A 154 -20.17 27.18 12.04
CA ASP A 154 -20.34 28.48 11.39
C ASP A 154 -19.95 28.48 9.89
N HIS A 155 -20.37 27.45 9.15
CA HIS A 155 -20.07 27.21 7.72
C HIS A 155 -18.59 26.98 7.40
N ARG A 156 -17.78 26.56 8.38
CA ARG A 156 -16.38 26.14 8.20
C ARG A 156 -16.12 24.83 8.91
N ILE A 157 -15.17 24.08 8.41
CA ILE A 157 -14.72 22.86 9.08
C ILE A 157 -13.76 23.22 10.22
N SER A 158 -14.04 22.69 11.40
CA SER A 158 -13.18 22.75 12.58
C SER A 158 -12.93 21.35 13.10
N TYR A 159 -11.70 21.06 13.51
CA TYR A 159 -11.32 19.77 14.08
C TYR A 159 -11.50 19.82 15.60
N LEU A 160 -12.46 19.06 16.10
CA LEU A 160 -12.82 19.02 17.52
C LEU A 160 -12.38 17.70 18.16
N ALA A 161 -11.75 17.79 19.34
CA ALA A 161 -11.32 16.59 20.08
C ALA A 161 -12.51 15.74 20.49
N ALA A 162 -12.49 14.45 20.12
CA ALA A 162 -13.51 13.47 20.45
C ALA A 162 -13.04 12.44 21.52
N GLY A 163 -11.90 12.73 22.14
CA GLY A 163 -11.35 11.97 23.27
C GLY A 163 -10.08 11.19 22.94
N ASP A 164 -9.47 10.69 24.01
CA ASP A 164 -8.21 9.96 24.00
C ASP A 164 -8.46 8.48 24.27
N ASN A 165 -7.78 7.61 23.52
CA ASN A 165 -7.76 6.17 23.72
C ASN A 165 -6.34 5.70 24.06
N ASN A 166 -6.23 4.91 25.13
CA ASN A 166 -4.95 4.31 25.50
C ASN A 166 -4.76 3.00 24.71
N LEU A 167 -3.74 2.96 23.88
CA LEU A 167 -3.43 1.82 23.00
C LEU A 167 -2.39 0.86 23.59
N GLY A 168 -1.93 1.08 24.83
CA GLY A 168 -0.92 0.24 25.47
C GLY A 168 0.44 0.89 25.61
N ILE A 169 1.50 0.11 25.61
CA ILE A 169 2.89 0.58 25.78
C ILE A 169 3.35 1.25 24.47
N TRP A 170 4.10 2.34 24.60
CA TRP A 170 4.76 2.98 23.44
C TRP A 170 5.90 2.12 22.90
N HIS A 171 5.88 1.89 21.60
CA HIS A 171 6.95 1.17 20.90
C HIS A 171 7.64 2.13 19.92
N ALA A 172 8.91 2.39 20.16
CA ALA A 172 9.71 3.21 19.25
C ALA A 172 9.87 2.49 17.91
N GLY A 173 9.59 3.21 16.80
CA GLY A 173 9.65 2.63 15.46
C GLY A 173 8.40 1.85 15.06
N ALA A 174 7.29 1.94 15.81
CA ALA A 174 6.00 1.44 15.35
C ALA A 174 5.56 2.17 14.08
N THR A 175 4.99 1.41 13.15
CA THR A 175 4.33 1.93 11.96
C THR A 175 2.82 1.82 12.13
N TYR A 176 2.10 2.79 11.59
CA TYR A 176 0.66 2.89 11.74
C TYR A 176 -0.01 2.97 10.37
N VAL A 177 -1.12 2.25 10.20
CA VAL A 177 -1.99 2.30 9.03
C VAL A 177 -3.40 2.62 9.52
N VAL A 178 -4.04 3.61 8.92
CA VAL A 178 -5.40 4.04 9.26
C VAL A 178 -6.24 3.93 8.01
N GLN A 179 -7.18 3.00 8.01
CA GLN A 179 -8.11 2.72 6.92
C GLN A 179 -9.28 1.90 7.47
N ASP A 180 -10.36 1.82 6.72
CA ASP A 180 -11.46 0.93 7.05
C ASP A 180 -11.02 -0.53 6.85
N HIS A 181 -10.73 -1.20 7.96
CA HIS A 181 -10.26 -2.59 7.96
C HIS A 181 -11.40 -3.61 8.07
N ASN A 182 -12.58 -3.14 8.48
CA ASN A 182 -13.68 -4.01 8.81
C ASN A 182 -14.90 -3.79 7.88
N GLY A 183 -14.85 -2.82 6.93
CA GLY A 183 -15.91 -2.53 5.96
C GLY A 183 -17.12 -1.77 6.53
N ASP A 184 -17.00 -1.12 7.73
CA ASP A 184 -18.10 -0.40 8.36
C ASP A 184 -18.23 1.06 7.91
N GLY A 185 -17.40 1.48 6.96
CA GLY A 185 -17.35 2.86 6.49
C GLY A 185 -16.59 3.80 7.40
N ARG A 186 -15.88 3.29 8.43
CA ARG A 186 -15.04 4.06 9.34
C ARG A 186 -13.61 3.58 9.29
N ALA A 187 -12.69 4.49 9.36
CA ALA A 187 -11.29 4.11 9.39
C ALA A 187 -10.86 3.61 10.77
N ASP A 188 -10.16 2.48 10.78
CA ASP A 188 -9.59 1.83 11.94
C ASP A 188 -8.08 2.04 12.01
N LEU A 189 -7.45 1.66 13.13
CA LEU A 189 -6.01 1.74 13.33
C LEU A 189 -5.38 0.36 13.39
N VAL A 190 -4.40 0.10 12.54
CA VAL A 190 -3.48 -1.03 12.67
C VAL A 190 -2.08 -0.49 12.94
N ALA A 191 -1.42 -1.03 13.95
CA ALA A 191 -0.03 -0.74 14.25
C ALA A 191 0.83 -2.00 14.16
N SER A 192 2.03 -1.87 13.63
CA SER A 192 3.05 -2.91 13.72
C SER A 192 4.32 -2.37 14.34
N TRP A 193 4.93 -3.16 15.22
CA TRP A 193 6.18 -2.80 15.90
C TRP A 193 7.09 -4.00 16.11
N GLN A 194 8.35 -3.74 16.40
CA GLN A 194 9.32 -4.76 16.69
C GLN A 194 9.87 -4.56 18.11
N GLU A 195 9.86 -5.60 18.91
CA GLU A 195 10.48 -5.62 20.24
C GLU A 195 12.00 -5.72 20.13
N SER A 196 12.69 -5.43 21.25
CA SER A 196 14.15 -5.48 21.32
C SER A 196 14.76 -6.88 21.08
N ASP A 197 13.97 -7.94 21.24
CA ASP A 197 14.34 -9.33 20.93
C ASP A 197 14.15 -9.71 19.47
N GLY A 198 13.70 -8.75 18.62
CA GLY A 198 13.45 -8.94 17.19
C GLY A 198 12.04 -9.43 16.85
N THR A 199 11.19 -9.67 17.85
CA THR A 199 9.80 -10.11 17.65
C THR A 199 8.98 -8.97 17.04
N ARG A 200 8.20 -9.28 16.00
CA ARG A 200 7.23 -8.36 15.40
C ARG A 200 5.84 -8.59 15.96
N HIS A 201 5.16 -7.50 16.23
CA HIS A 201 3.79 -7.48 16.73
C HIS A 201 2.91 -6.65 15.80
N ILE A 202 1.61 -7.00 15.81
CA ILE A 202 0.57 -6.20 15.18
C ILE A 202 -0.54 -6.02 16.22
N GLY A 203 -1.01 -4.80 16.36
CA GLY A 203 -2.22 -4.44 17.09
C GLY A 203 -3.20 -3.77 16.16
N ALA A 204 -4.49 -4.07 16.32
CA ALA A 204 -5.54 -3.38 15.60
C ALA A 204 -6.58 -2.87 16.60
N TRP A 205 -7.08 -1.67 16.35
CA TRP A 205 -8.09 -0.98 17.15
C TRP A 205 -9.15 -0.42 16.21
N LEU A 206 -10.39 -0.80 16.47
CA LEU A 206 -11.53 -0.25 15.75
C LEU A 206 -11.89 1.11 16.33
N THR A 207 -12.41 2.00 15.50
CA THR A 207 -12.73 3.38 15.90
C THR A 207 -13.83 3.49 16.94
N ASP A 208 -14.62 2.46 17.16
CA ASP A 208 -15.61 2.37 18.25
C ASP A 208 -15.01 2.02 19.62
N GLY A 209 -13.68 1.81 19.70
CA GLY A 209 -12.97 1.59 20.94
C GLY A 209 -12.77 0.11 21.32
N VAL A 210 -13.14 -0.82 20.45
CA VAL A 210 -12.83 -2.25 20.66
C VAL A 210 -11.41 -2.54 20.17
N SER A 211 -10.51 -2.89 21.09
CA SER A 211 -9.19 -3.37 20.71
C SER A 211 -9.26 -4.84 20.33
N LEU A 212 -8.63 -5.22 19.23
CA LEU A 212 -8.27 -6.63 19.05
C LEU A 212 -7.38 -7.02 20.23
N PRO A 213 -7.69 -8.10 20.95
CA PRO A 213 -6.86 -8.53 22.06
C PRO A 213 -5.45 -8.81 21.54
N GLY A 214 -4.51 -7.96 21.93
CA GLY A 214 -3.10 -8.21 21.68
C GLY A 214 -2.77 -9.62 22.16
N HIS A 215 -2.28 -10.46 21.27
CA HIS A 215 -1.98 -11.84 21.61
C HIS A 215 -0.89 -11.86 22.71
N PRO A 216 -1.08 -12.55 23.85
CA PRO A 216 -0.14 -12.54 24.97
C PRO A 216 1.17 -13.28 24.69
N ASP A 217 1.41 -13.72 23.49
CA ASP A 217 2.57 -14.52 23.09
C ASP A 217 3.78 -13.64 22.77
N ARG A 218 4.48 -13.25 23.82
CA ARG A 218 5.80 -12.62 23.72
C ARG A 218 6.79 -13.58 23.06
N GLY A 219 7.46 -13.13 21.99
CA GLY A 219 8.62 -13.81 21.40
C GLY A 219 8.35 -14.62 20.13
N ARG A 220 7.38 -14.24 19.26
CA ARG A 220 7.07 -15.00 18.04
C ARG A 220 7.17 -14.15 16.78
N GLU A 221 7.73 -14.72 15.73
CA GLU A 221 7.59 -14.17 14.40
C GLU A 221 6.10 -14.21 14.02
N LEU A 222 5.54 -13.04 13.66
CA LEU A 222 4.14 -12.84 13.33
C LEU A 222 4.04 -12.23 11.94
N ARG A 223 3.08 -12.72 11.13
CA ARG A 223 2.66 -12.11 9.86
C ARG A 223 1.15 -12.04 9.86
N VAL A 224 0.59 -10.98 9.30
CA VAL A 224 -0.85 -10.85 9.09
C VAL A 224 -1.09 -10.57 7.61
N LEU A 225 -2.07 -11.26 7.05
CA LEU A 225 -2.55 -11.10 5.69
C LEU A 225 -4.04 -10.76 5.79
N ALA A 226 -4.51 -9.87 4.93
CA ALA A 226 -5.92 -9.53 4.81
C ALA A 226 -6.44 -10.01 3.46
N ALA A 227 -7.59 -10.67 3.46
CA ALA A 227 -8.28 -11.11 2.25
C ALA A 227 -9.71 -11.52 2.60
N ASP A 228 -10.58 -11.55 1.62
CA ASP A 228 -11.93 -12.10 1.76
C ASP A 228 -11.88 -13.64 1.79
N PHE A 229 -11.80 -14.21 2.98
CA PHE A 229 -11.81 -15.65 3.18
C PHE A 229 -13.22 -16.22 3.34
N ALA A 230 -14.22 -15.37 3.55
CA ALA A 230 -15.63 -15.77 3.73
C ALA A 230 -16.42 -15.71 2.42
N GLY A 231 -16.00 -14.93 1.43
CA GLY A 231 -16.71 -14.69 0.17
C GLY A 231 -17.91 -13.76 0.36
N ASP A 232 -17.79 -12.78 1.23
CA ASP A 232 -18.85 -11.82 1.55
C ASP A 232 -18.44 -10.36 1.26
N ASP A 233 -17.38 -10.19 0.45
CA ASP A 233 -16.77 -8.92 0.05
C ASP A 233 -16.15 -8.14 1.24
N ARG A 234 -15.92 -8.82 2.37
CA ARG A 234 -15.22 -8.26 3.52
C ARG A 234 -13.88 -8.96 3.71
N SER A 235 -12.89 -8.23 4.21
CA SER A 235 -11.60 -8.83 4.50
C SER A 235 -11.54 -9.36 5.92
N GLU A 236 -11.22 -10.63 6.07
CA GLU A 236 -10.76 -11.22 7.31
C GLU A 236 -9.26 -11.02 7.46
N LEU A 237 -8.77 -11.15 8.71
CA LEU A 237 -7.34 -11.14 8.97
C LEU A 237 -6.84 -12.57 9.22
N LEU A 238 -5.79 -12.96 8.52
CA LEU A 238 -5.09 -14.22 8.74
C LEU A 238 -3.80 -13.96 9.51
N GLU A 239 -3.79 -14.35 10.78
CA GLU A 239 -2.60 -14.33 11.62
C GLU A 239 -1.77 -15.59 11.37
N LEU A 240 -0.50 -15.42 11.04
CA LEU A 240 0.50 -16.47 10.91
C LEU A 240 1.57 -16.28 11.97
N SER A 241 1.72 -17.22 12.88
CA SER A 241 2.65 -17.10 14.01
C SER A 241 3.50 -18.36 14.20
N ARG A 242 4.70 -18.17 14.76
CA ARG A 242 5.56 -19.27 15.16
C ARG A 242 5.30 -19.64 16.61
N ARG A 243 5.02 -20.90 16.90
CA ARG A 243 4.86 -21.45 18.24
C ARG A 243 6.22 -21.69 18.93
N PRO A 244 6.28 -21.82 20.27
CA PRO A 244 7.51 -22.15 21.00
C PRO A 244 8.12 -23.50 20.58
N ASP A 245 7.28 -24.45 20.15
CA ASP A 245 7.70 -25.75 19.64
C ASP A 245 8.26 -25.69 18.21
N GLY A 246 8.34 -24.49 17.62
CA GLY A 246 8.85 -24.27 16.28
C GLY A 246 7.84 -24.53 15.15
N MET A 247 6.58 -24.78 15.48
CA MET A 247 5.53 -25.00 14.47
C MET A 247 4.95 -23.67 14.00
N ALA A 248 4.55 -23.59 12.72
CA ALA A 248 3.76 -22.52 12.14
C ALA A 248 2.28 -22.71 12.49
N MET A 249 1.65 -21.67 12.98
CA MET A 249 0.23 -21.64 13.30
C MET A 249 -0.43 -20.53 12.50
N ALA A 250 -1.59 -20.84 11.95
CA ALA A 250 -2.48 -19.89 11.30
C ALA A 250 -3.76 -19.74 12.11
N ARG A 251 -4.31 -18.53 12.19
CA ARG A 251 -5.61 -18.23 12.80
C ARG A 251 -6.31 -17.17 11.97
N LEU A 252 -7.56 -17.44 11.63
CA LEU A 252 -8.44 -16.42 11.05
C LEU A 252 -9.05 -15.59 12.17
N TRP A 253 -9.19 -14.30 11.92
CA TRP A 253 -9.89 -13.35 12.73
C TRP A 253 -11.08 -12.86 11.90
N LEU A 254 -12.29 -13.15 12.37
CA LEU A 254 -13.54 -12.91 11.64
C LEU A 254 -14.17 -11.62 12.15
N PRO A 255 -14.63 -10.72 11.27
CA PRO A 255 -15.35 -9.53 11.67
C PRO A 255 -16.66 -9.92 12.39
N THR A 256 -17.03 -9.21 13.46
CA THR A 256 -18.22 -9.50 14.24
C THR A 256 -19.30 -8.47 14.01
N GLY A 257 -20.49 -8.94 13.64
CA GLY A 257 -21.69 -8.12 13.45
C GLY A 257 -21.81 -7.54 12.05
N ASP A 258 -23.04 -7.19 11.67
CA ASP A 258 -23.32 -6.56 10.37
C ASP A 258 -23.02 -5.05 10.39
N ASP A 259 -22.85 -4.49 11.57
CA ASP A 259 -22.56 -3.08 11.82
C ASP A 259 -21.17 -2.85 12.44
N LEU A 260 -20.39 -3.94 12.59
CA LEU A 260 -18.98 -3.96 13.01
C LEU A 260 -18.68 -3.24 14.35
N THR A 261 -19.69 -2.97 15.15
CA THR A 261 -19.51 -2.54 16.53
C THR A 261 -18.85 -3.62 17.40
N GLY A 262 -18.66 -4.82 16.85
CA GLY A 262 -18.17 -6.00 17.56
C GLY A 262 -16.70 -6.35 17.41
N GLY A 263 -15.94 -5.72 16.51
CA GLY A 263 -14.53 -6.03 16.27
C GLY A 263 -14.30 -7.38 15.55
N PHE A 264 -13.14 -7.98 15.77
CA PHE A 264 -12.83 -9.31 15.23
C PHE A 264 -12.88 -10.37 16.33
N THR A 265 -13.50 -11.51 16.03
CA THR A 265 -13.40 -12.69 16.88
C THR A 265 -12.39 -13.68 16.33
N PRO A 266 -11.54 -14.28 17.19
CA PRO A 266 -10.63 -15.30 16.75
C PRO A 266 -11.40 -16.56 16.36
N GLY A 267 -11.18 -17.01 15.14
CA GLY A 267 -11.54 -18.34 14.70
C GLY A 267 -10.59 -19.41 15.25
N ASN A 268 -10.80 -20.63 14.83
CA ASN A 268 -9.96 -21.76 15.22
C ASN A 268 -8.55 -21.63 14.63
N SER A 269 -7.57 -22.17 15.33
CA SER A 269 -6.17 -22.17 14.90
C SER A 269 -5.81 -23.46 14.19
N SER A 270 -5.03 -23.36 13.13
CA SER A 270 -4.53 -24.47 12.33
C SER A 270 -3.01 -24.56 12.36
N LEU A 271 -2.46 -25.77 12.41
CA LEU A 271 -1.03 -26.00 12.30
C LEU A 271 -0.66 -26.19 10.81
N LEU A 272 0.26 -25.34 10.32
CA LEU A 272 0.73 -25.40 8.94
C LEU A 272 2.03 -26.24 8.79
N GLY A 273 2.56 -26.80 9.86
CA GLY A 273 3.84 -27.52 9.88
C GLY A 273 4.96 -26.76 10.58
N SER A 274 6.21 -27.11 10.33
CA SER A 274 7.36 -26.42 10.97
C SER A 274 7.56 -25.04 10.37
N TRP A 275 7.80 -24.04 11.24
CA TRP A 275 8.08 -22.67 10.80
C TRP A 275 9.43 -22.60 10.09
N GLN A 276 9.45 -21.90 8.94
CA GLN A 276 10.67 -21.56 8.22
C GLN A 276 10.61 -20.07 7.85
N ALA A 277 11.66 -19.32 8.21
CA ALA A 277 11.72 -17.88 7.93
C ALA A 277 11.67 -17.55 6.42
N SER A 278 12.11 -18.50 5.57
CA SER A 278 12.08 -18.38 4.11
C SER A 278 10.74 -18.73 3.47
N THR A 279 9.76 -19.23 4.24
CA THR A 279 8.42 -19.51 3.73
C THR A 279 7.74 -18.21 3.30
N GLN A 280 7.19 -18.18 2.09
CA GLN A 280 6.34 -17.08 1.61
C GLN A 280 4.88 -17.50 1.71
N TYR A 281 4.04 -16.57 2.10
CA TYR A 281 2.60 -16.76 2.22
C TYR A 281 1.91 -15.74 1.33
N LEU A 282 1.01 -16.21 0.49
CA LEU A 282 0.21 -15.42 -0.44
C LEU A 282 -1.27 -15.75 -0.21
N VAL A 283 -2.15 -14.84 -0.58
CA VAL A 283 -3.60 -15.04 -0.52
C VAL A 283 -4.23 -14.69 -1.85
N GLY A 284 -5.26 -15.41 -2.22
CA GLY A 284 -5.99 -15.20 -3.47
C GLY A 284 -7.02 -16.30 -3.68
N ASP A 285 -7.99 -16.06 -4.54
CA ASP A 285 -8.99 -17.05 -4.95
C ASP A 285 -8.34 -18.06 -5.90
N LEU A 286 -8.04 -19.25 -5.40
CA LEU A 286 -7.34 -20.29 -6.16
C LEU A 286 -8.27 -21.16 -7.01
N ASP A 287 -9.56 -21.18 -6.71
CA ASP A 287 -10.53 -22.08 -7.39
C ASP A 287 -11.77 -21.38 -7.94
N ALA A 288 -11.79 -20.05 -7.96
CA ALA A 288 -12.85 -19.20 -8.50
C ALA A 288 -14.20 -19.39 -7.76
N ASP A 289 -14.16 -19.63 -6.43
CA ASP A 289 -15.37 -19.73 -5.61
C ASP A 289 -15.76 -18.40 -4.94
N GLY A 290 -15.00 -17.34 -5.21
CA GLY A 290 -15.18 -16.01 -4.63
C GLY A 290 -14.57 -15.85 -3.23
N ARG A 291 -13.80 -16.83 -2.75
CA ARG A 291 -13.12 -16.81 -1.46
C ARG A 291 -11.63 -16.88 -1.66
N SER A 292 -10.91 -16.21 -0.78
CA SER A 292 -9.46 -16.31 -0.78
C SER A 292 -8.97 -17.56 -0.05
N GLU A 293 -8.00 -18.23 -0.61
CA GLU A 293 -7.20 -19.26 0.02
C GLU A 293 -5.84 -18.73 0.44
N LEU A 294 -5.22 -19.47 1.39
CA LEU A 294 -3.81 -19.27 1.73
C LEU A 294 -2.94 -20.19 0.88
N LEU A 295 -1.95 -19.62 0.19
CA LEU A 295 -0.88 -20.35 -0.48
C LEU A 295 0.42 -20.22 0.30
N GLU A 296 0.94 -21.34 0.78
CA GLU A 296 2.22 -21.45 1.46
C GLU A 296 3.29 -21.93 0.47
N ILE A 297 4.28 -21.09 0.17
CA ILE A 297 5.43 -21.44 -0.68
C ILE A 297 6.62 -21.80 0.21
N ARG A 298 7.00 -23.04 0.21
CA ARG A 298 8.04 -23.59 1.08
C ARG A 298 9.17 -24.23 0.28
N ARG A 299 10.41 -23.95 0.68
CA ARG A 299 11.58 -24.64 0.15
C ARG A 299 11.94 -25.82 1.05
N GLN A 300 12.10 -26.99 0.45
CA GLN A 300 12.53 -28.19 1.14
C GLN A 300 14.06 -28.25 1.31
N ALA A 301 14.54 -29.18 2.11
CA ALA A 301 15.97 -29.34 2.41
C ALA A 301 16.80 -29.74 1.16
N ASP A 302 16.19 -30.40 0.19
CA ASP A 302 16.80 -30.78 -1.09
C ASP A 302 16.76 -29.66 -2.14
N GLY A 303 16.20 -28.49 -1.77
CA GLY A 303 16.07 -27.31 -2.62
C GLY A 303 14.79 -27.26 -3.46
N GLU A 304 13.97 -28.30 -3.41
CA GLU A 304 12.66 -28.28 -4.07
C GLU A 304 11.75 -27.25 -3.42
N VAL A 305 10.99 -26.55 -4.25
CA VAL A 305 9.95 -25.59 -3.81
C VAL A 305 8.59 -26.25 -3.97
N VAL A 306 7.80 -26.18 -2.90
CA VAL A 306 6.44 -26.73 -2.86
C VAL A 306 5.46 -25.63 -2.52
N ALA A 307 4.36 -25.58 -3.24
CA ALA A 307 3.21 -24.71 -2.96
C ALA A 307 2.11 -25.55 -2.30
N ASN A 308 1.75 -25.23 -1.06
CA ASN A 308 0.68 -25.87 -0.32
C ASN A 308 -0.52 -24.92 -0.23
N SER A 309 -1.68 -25.40 -0.64
CA SER A 309 -2.93 -24.63 -0.61
C SER A 309 -3.75 -24.99 0.63
N TRP A 310 -4.27 -23.95 1.28
CA TRP A 310 -5.06 -24.07 2.50
C TRP A 310 -6.34 -23.29 2.34
N ARG A 311 -7.47 -23.95 2.54
CA ARG A 311 -8.80 -23.34 2.46
C ARG A 311 -9.37 -23.07 3.84
N PRO A 312 -10.07 -21.94 4.06
CA PRO A 312 -10.86 -21.73 5.27
C PRO A 312 -11.97 -22.78 5.43
N GLY A 313 -12.13 -23.29 6.64
CA GLY A 313 -13.18 -24.24 7.00
C GLY A 313 -13.72 -23.94 8.41
N ALA A 314 -14.78 -24.63 8.80
CA ALA A 314 -15.43 -24.42 10.10
C ALA A 314 -14.48 -24.57 11.31
N ASP A 315 -13.47 -25.43 11.18
CA ASP A 315 -12.52 -25.73 12.24
C ASP A 315 -11.13 -25.08 12.02
N GLY A 316 -11.03 -24.08 11.14
CA GLY A 316 -9.79 -23.39 10.78
C GLY A 316 -9.36 -23.69 9.33
N LEU A 317 -8.08 -23.52 9.01
CA LEU A 317 -7.55 -23.79 7.69
C LEU A 317 -7.36 -25.29 7.47
N LEU A 318 -7.83 -25.77 6.32
CA LEU A 318 -7.69 -27.15 5.86
C LEU A 318 -6.67 -27.22 4.74
N ALA A 319 -5.72 -28.14 4.81
CA ALA A 319 -4.82 -28.44 3.69
C ALA A 319 -5.63 -29.10 2.56
N VAL A 320 -5.63 -28.49 1.38
CA VAL A 320 -6.48 -28.91 0.26
C VAL A 320 -5.70 -29.24 -1.01
N GLY A 321 -4.45 -28.81 -1.11
CA GLY A 321 -3.60 -29.06 -2.25
C GLY A 321 -2.11 -28.96 -1.91
N SER A 322 -1.29 -29.60 -2.74
CA SER A 322 0.17 -29.48 -2.70
C SER A 322 0.74 -29.69 -4.10
N THR A 323 1.51 -28.74 -4.59
CA THR A 323 2.13 -28.79 -5.92
C THR A 323 3.63 -28.66 -5.80
N ALA A 324 4.37 -29.62 -6.31
CA ALA A 324 5.82 -29.53 -6.45
C ALA A 324 6.17 -28.60 -7.61
N LEU A 325 6.78 -27.46 -7.31
CA LEU A 325 7.15 -26.45 -8.31
C LEU A 325 8.56 -26.71 -8.91
N GLY A 326 9.32 -27.64 -8.35
CA GLY A 326 10.69 -27.91 -8.74
C GLY A 326 11.71 -27.01 -8.06
N GLN A 327 12.89 -26.86 -8.64
CA GLN A 327 13.98 -26.10 -8.03
C GLN A 327 14.04 -24.66 -8.56
N TYR A 328 13.99 -23.70 -7.65
CA TYR A 328 14.17 -22.28 -7.93
C TYR A 328 15.29 -21.69 -7.05
N PRO A 329 16.00 -20.65 -7.47
CA PRO A 329 16.94 -19.95 -6.61
C PRO A 329 16.29 -19.37 -5.33
N PRO A 330 17.04 -19.20 -4.22
CA PRO A 330 16.49 -18.67 -2.96
C PRO A 330 15.89 -17.27 -3.05
N ASN A 331 16.32 -16.46 -4.00
CA ASN A 331 15.87 -15.09 -4.25
C ASN A 331 14.68 -15.00 -5.23
N SER A 332 14.05 -16.11 -5.56
CA SER A 332 12.85 -16.12 -6.41
C SER A 332 11.70 -15.40 -5.74
N ARG A 333 10.91 -14.66 -6.51
CA ARG A 333 9.70 -13.96 -6.09
C ARG A 333 8.48 -14.69 -6.63
N TYR A 334 7.41 -14.70 -5.85
CA TYR A 334 6.17 -15.38 -6.18
C TYR A 334 5.03 -14.37 -6.11
N THR A 335 4.16 -14.39 -7.11
CA THR A 335 3.00 -13.50 -7.22
C THR A 335 1.79 -14.33 -7.63
N LEU A 336 0.63 -14.08 -7.01
CA LEU A 336 -0.65 -14.62 -7.42
C LEU A 336 -1.40 -13.56 -8.24
N THR A 337 -1.90 -13.96 -9.41
CA THR A 337 -2.75 -13.12 -10.27
C THR A 337 -3.41 -14.02 -11.31
N ASP A 338 -4.62 -13.74 -11.70
CA ASP A 338 -5.31 -14.48 -12.76
C ASP A 338 -4.76 -14.04 -14.14
N THR A 339 -3.78 -14.77 -14.67
CA THR A 339 -3.17 -14.48 -15.99
C THR A 339 -4.00 -15.01 -17.16
N THR A 340 -5.00 -15.86 -16.88
CA THR A 340 -5.81 -16.54 -17.91
C THR A 340 -7.19 -15.91 -18.09
N GLY A 341 -7.70 -15.20 -17.10
CA GLY A 341 -9.05 -14.64 -17.09
C GLY A 341 -10.12 -15.68 -16.77
N ASP A 342 -9.75 -16.77 -16.07
CA ASP A 342 -10.69 -17.82 -15.70
C ASP A 342 -11.23 -17.69 -14.25
N GLY A 343 -10.84 -16.62 -13.56
CA GLY A 343 -11.21 -16.34 -12.19
C GLY A 343 -10.33 -17.03 -11.15
N GLN A 344 -9.44 -17.95 -11.55
CA GLN A 344 -8.52 -18.62 -10.65
C GLN A 344 -7.17 -17.91 -10.63
N ALA A 345 -6.63 -17.67 -9.44
CA ALA A 345 -5.31 -17.09 -9.35
C ALA A 345 -4.22 -18.07 -9.81
N ASP A 346 -3.42 -17.64 -10.77
CA ASP A 346 -2.22 -18.31 -11.24
C ASP A 346 -1.01 -17.92 -10.39
N LEU A 347 -0.03 -18.83 -10.29
CA LEU A 347 1.22 -18.54 -9.60
C LEU A 347 2.32 -18.19 -10.61
N VAL A 348 2.80 -16.97 -10.57
CA VAL A 348 3.92 -16.51 -11.38
C VAL A 348 5.19 -16.49 -10.55
N VAL A 349 6.21 -17.20 -11.01
CA VAL A 349 7.52 -17.27 -10.35
C VAL A 349 8.53 -16.48 -11.16
N GLN A 350 9.03 -15.39 -10.60
CA GLN A 350 10.16 -14.64 -11.14
C GLN A 350 11.46 -15.16 -10.51
N TRP A 351 12.43 -15.54 -11.33
CA TRP A 351 13.69 -16.08 -10.86
C TRP A 351 14.86 -15.77 -11.78
N LEU A 352 16.06 -15.75 -11.19
CA LEU A 352 17.30 -15.46 -11.88
C LEU A 352 18.20 -16.69 -11.88
N PRO A 353 18.31 -17.41 -13.02
CA PRO A 353 19.23 -18.54 -13.14
C PRO A 353 20.70 -18.05 -13.12
N GLY A 354 21.63 -19.01 -12.94
CA GLY A 354 23.06 -18.71 -12.84
C GLY A 354 23.67 -18.02 -14.07
N ASN A 355 22.97 -17.97 -15.20
CA ASN A 355 23.38 -17.23 -16.39
C ASN A 355 22.98 -15.73 -16.36
N GLY A 356 22.35 -15.27 -15.26
CA GLY A 356 22.01 -13.87 -15.05
C GLY A 356 20.78 -13.34 -15.80
N VAL A 357 20.06 -14.18 -16.55
CA VAL A 357 18.88 -13.77 -17.31
C VAL A 357 17.61 -14.03 -16.51
N ASN A 358 16.85 -12.99 -16.18
CA ASN A 358 15.57 -13.13 -15.51
C ASN A 358 14.59 -14.05 -16.27
N ARG A 359 13.90 -14.89 -15.55
CA ARG A 359 12.86 -15.75 -16.08
C ARG A 359 11.56 -15.64 -15.29
N LEU A 360 10.46 -15.81 -16.02
CA LEU A 360 9.14 -16.05 -15.45
C LEU A 360 8.71 -17.47 -15.75
N THR A 361 8.21 -18.16 -14.75
CA THR A 361 7.49 -19.42 -14.92
C THR A 361 6.06 -19.19 -14.50
N VAL A 362 5.11 -19.52 -15.37
CA VAL A 362 3.68 -19.47 -15.06
C VAL A 362 3.21 -20.86 -14.68
N TRP A 363 2.55 -20.94 -13.56
CA TRP A 363 1.85 -22.10 -13.05
C TRP A 363 0.36 -21.76 -12.98
N GLN A 364 -0.41 -22.29 -13.93
CA GLN A 364 -1.84 -22.07 -14.00
C GLN A 364 -2.57 -22.67 -12.81
N GLY A 365 -3.52 -21.93 -12.27
CA GLY A 365 -4.51 -22.41 -11.32
C GLY A 365 -5.24 -23.62 -11.91
N SER A 366 -5.46 -24.63 -11.09
CA SER A 366 -6.17 -25.86 -11.47
C SER A 366 -6.95 -26.35 -10.25
N GLY A 367 -7.98 -25.62 -9.90
CA GLY A 367 -8.62 -25.76 -8.61
C GLY A 367 -7.64 -25.35 -7.51
N LEU A 368 -7.46 -26.16 -6.50
CA LEU A 368 -6.58 -25.87 -5.35
C LEU A 368 -5.11 -26.29 -5.56
N GLY A 369 -4.69 -26.53 -6.81
CA GLY A 369 -3.33 -26.86 -7.21
C GLY A 369 -2.87 -26.04 -8.41
N PHE A 370 -1.67 -26.35 -8.92
CA PHE A 370 -1.09 -25.63 -10.04
C PHE A 370 -0.54 -26.59 -11.09
N SER A 371 -0.69 -26.24 -12.35
CA SER A 371 -0.07 -26.92 -13.48
C SER A 371 0.91 -26.00 -14.21
N ARG A 372 2.13 -26.51 -14.50
CA ARG A 372 3.16 -25.70 -15.15
C ARG A 372 2.77 -25.39 -16.59
N SER A 373 2.55 -24.12 -16.92
CA SER A 373 2.23 -23.66 -18.27
C SER A 373 3.48 -23.40 -19.12
N GLY A 374 4.57 -22.90 -18.54
CA GLY A 374 5.83 -22.71 -19.24
C GLY A 374 6.72 -21.61 -18.68
N ASP A 375 7.90 -21.50 -19.30
CA ASP A 375 8.86 -20.44 -18.97
C ASP A 375 8.84 -19.36 -20.05
N ARG A 376 8.99 -18.12 -19.60
CA ARG A 376 9.20 -16.97 -20.46
C ARG A 376 10.52 -16.31 -20.10
N ASN A 377 11.22 -15.88 -21.11
CA ASN A 377 12.33 -14.97 -20.96
C ASN A 377 11.83 -13.57 -21.34
N PRO A 378 11.58 -12.69 -20.37
CA PRO A 378 11.14 -11.33 -20.67
C PRO A 378 12.22 -10.50 -21.38
N TYR A 379 13.47 -10.98 -21.42
CA TYR A 379 14.60 -10.28 -22.00
C TYR A 379 15.33 -11.15 -23.02
N ARG A 380 15.64 -10.58 -24.18
CA ARG A 380 16.44 -11.30 -25.18
C ARG A 380 17.91 -11.42 -24.80
N ASP A 381 18.51 -10.43 -24.14
CA ASP A 381 19.97 -10.35 -24.01
C ASP A 381 20.50 -9.68 -22.71
N GLU A 382 19.69 -9.43 -21.65
CA GLU A 382 20.19 -8.62 -20.54
C GLU A 382 20.23 -9.33 -19.18
N THR A 383 21.37 -9.15 -18.50
CA THR A 383 21.73 -9.69 -17.18
C THR A 383 21.30 -8.78 -16.02
N THR A 384 20.23 -8.00 -16.14
CA THR A 384 19.88 -7.00 -15.13
C THR A 384 18.73 -7.43 -14.23
N SER A 385 18.86 -7.08 -12.95
CA SER A 385 17.74 -7.12 -12.02
C SER A 385 16.69 -6.09 -12.48
N ALA A 386 15.50 -6.54 -12.81
CA ALA A 386 14.38 -5.66 -13.13
C ALA A 386 13.31 -5.79 -12.07
N THR A 387 12.64 -4.70 -11.79
CA THR A 387 11.40 -4.72 -11.01
C THR A 387 10.30 -5.28 -11.88
N ALA A 388 9.59 -6.30 -11.39
CA ALA A 388 8.37 -6.82 -12.00
C ALA A 388 7.18 -6.29 -11.22
N LEU A 389 6.19 -5.79 -11.94
CA LEU A 389 4.95 -5.26 -11.41
C LEU A 389 3.79 -6.04 -12.05
N SER A 390 2.80 -6.44 -11.25
CA SER A 390 1.57 -7.07 -11.74
C SER A 390 0.48 -6.01 -11.85
N LEU A 391 -0.28 -6.02 -12.94
CA LEU A 391 -1.33 -5.04 -13.25
C LEU A 391 -2.22 -5.58 -14.36
N ASP A 392 -3.40 -5.01 -14.55
CA ASP A 392 -4.24 -5.18 -15.75
C ASP A 392 -4.15 -3.91 -16.60
N TYR A 393 -3.12 -3.81 -17.47
CA TYR A 393 -2.88 -2.58 -18.24
C TYR A 393 -3.80 -2.43 -19.45
N ASN A 394 -4.50 -3.50 -19.86
CA ASN A 394 -5.32 -3.48 -21.06
C ASN A 394 -6.83 -3.62 -20.77
N GLY A 395 -7.23 -3.78 -19.50
CA GLY A 395 -8.61 -3.87 -19.06
C GLY A 395 -9.32 -5.15 -19.49
N ASP A 396 -8.57 -6.21 -19.80
CA ASP A 396 -9.16 -7.46 -20.25
C ASP A 396 -9.49 -8.44 -19.11
N GLY A 397 -9.29 -8.01 -17.87
CA GLY A 397 -9.53 -8.77 -16.64
C GLY A 397 -8.48 -9.83 -16.37
N ARG A 398 -7.32 -9.80 -17.08
CA ARG A 398 -6.21 -10.70 -16.84
C ARG A 398 -5.05 -9.96 -16.20
N GLY A 399 -4.38 -10.65 -15.30
CA GLY A 399 -3.15 -10.12 -14.71
C GLY A 399 -2.00 -10.11 -15.72
N ASP A 400 -1.53 -8.93 -16.04
CA ASP A 400 -0.37 -8.66 -16.87
C ASP A 400 0.87 -8.40 -16.02
N PHE A 401 2.03 -8.31 -16.68
CA PHE A 401 3.28 -7.96 -16.01
C PHE A 401 4.04 -6.87 -16.77
N VAL A 402 4.56 -5.93 -16.04
CA VAL A 402 5.50 -4.92 -16.53
C VAL A 402 6.84 -5.14 -15.86
N PHE A 403 7.87 -5.16 -16.67
CA PHE A 403 9.26 -5.18 -16.22
C PHE A 403 9.89 -3.84 -16.55
N VAL A 404 10.63 -3.32 -15.59
CA VAL A 404 11.37 -2.07 -15.74
C VAL A 404 12.87 -2.37 -15.62
N PRO A 405 13.55 -2.74 -16.72
CA PRO A 405 14.98 -2.96 -16.73
C PRO A 405 15.74 -1.67 -17.01
N ARG A 406 17.01 -1.69 -16.61
CA ARG A 406 18.03 -0.79 -17.15
C ARG A 406 18.43 -1.25 -18.56
N ASP A 407 18.48 -0.32 -19.50
CA ASP A 407 19.10 -0.58 -20.80
C ASP A 407 20.62 -0.48 -20.66
N ALA A 408 21.31 -1.63 -20.80
CA ALA A 408 22.76 -1.69 -20.65
C ALA A 408 23.53 -1.01 -21.80
N ASP A 409 22.89 -0.87 -22.97
CA ASP A 409 23.46 -0.23 -24.15
C ASP A 409 23.37 1.30 -24.10
N GLN A 410 22.65 1.85 -23.11
CA GLN A 410 22.44 3.28 -22.92
C GLN A 410 23.22 3.80 -21.72
N ASP A 411 23.74 5.03 -21.84
CA ASP A 411 24.39 5.69 -20.70
C ASP A 411 23.34 5.97 -19.60
N PRO A 412 23.49 5.38 -18.40
CA PRO A 412 22.50 5.52 -17.33
C PRO A 412 22.43 6.92 -16.73
N ASN A 413 23.40 7.80 -17.04
CA ASN A 413 23.45 9.14 -16.45
C ASN A 413 22.96 10.23 -17.42
N THR A 414 22.85 9.93 -18.71
CA THR A 414 22.55 10.96 -19.72
C THR A 414 21.47 10.56 -20.73
N SER A 415 21.18 9.24 -20.87
CA SER A 415 20.22 8.79 -21.87
C SER A 415 18.83 8.62 -21.30
N GLU A 416 17.86 9.37 -21.82
CA GLU A 416 16.42 9.21 -21.53
C GLU A 416 15.88 7.83 -21.93
N LEU A 417 16.64 7.06 -22.71
CA LEU A 417 16.33 5.70 -23.11
C LEU A 417 16.95 4.64 -22.20
N SER A 418 17.62 5.04 -21.10
CA SER A 418 18.32 4.10 -20.22
C SER A 418 17.40 3.30 -19.28
N THR A 419 16.13 3.67 -19.13
CA THR A 419 15.08 2.87 -18.47
C THR A 419 14.10 2.42 -19.53
N ARG A 420 13.83 1.11 -19.60
CA ARG A 420 12.88 0.52 -20.56
C ARG A 420 11.63 -0.03 -19.87
N LEU A 421 10.56 -0.17 -20.61
CA LEU A 421 9.37 -0.94 -20.23
C LEU A 421 9.24 -2.16 -21.12
N LEU A 422 8.98 -3.30 -20.50
CA LEU A 422 8.67 -4.55 -21.16
C LEU A 422 7.34 -5.07 -20.65
N TRP A 423 6.39 -5.25 -21.55
CA TRP A 423 5.05 -5.72 -21.24
C TRP A 423 4.92 -7.20 -21.53
N LEU A 424 4.25 -7.92 -20.64
CA LEU A 424 3.88 -9.32 -20.79
C LEU A 424 2.38 -9.41 -20.54
N GLU A 425 1.62 -9.74 -21.56
CA GLU A 425 0.17 -9.88 -21.48
C GLU A 425 -0.22 -11.25 -20.96
N GLY A 426 -1.22 -11.30 -20.10
CA GLY A 426 -1.94 -12.51 -19.75
C GLY A 426 -2.63 -13.09 -20.97
N ALA A 427 -2.72 -14.41 -21.05
CA ALA A 427 -3.31 -15.09 -22.19
C ALA A 427 -4.18 -16.27 -21.73
N PRO A 428 -5.27 -16.62 -22.46
CA PRO A 428 -6.16 -17.73 -22.10
C PRO A 428 -5.45 -19.08 -21.96
N THR A 429 -4.23 -19.19 -22.49
CA THR A 429 -3.40 -20.40 -22.37
C THR A 429 -2.45 -20.35 -21.17
N GLY A 430 -2.53 -19.32 -20.33
CA GLY A 430 -1.60 -19.07 -19.22
C GLY A 430 -0.19 -18.70 -19.64
N LEU A 431 0.05 -18.55 -20.95
CA LEU A 431 1.32 -18.11 -21.51
C LEU A 431 1.28 -16.62 -21.75
N LEU A 432 2.24 -15.92 -21.21
CA LEU A 432 2.39 -14.49 -21.39
C LEU A 432 2.98 -14.19 -22.78
N SER A 433 2.35 -13.31 -23.54
CA SER A 433 2.88 -12.78 -24.80
C SER A 433 3.83 -11.62 -24.50
N THR A 434 4.94 -11.51 -25.22
CA THR A 434 5.91 -10.42 -25.01
C THR A 434 5.63 -9.31 -26.02
N ARG A 435 5.38 -8.11 -25.52
CA ARG A 435 5.39 -6.88 -26.33
C ARG A 435 6.51 -5.98 -25.83
N TYR A 436 7.20 -5.34 -26.75
CA TYR A 436 8.25 -4.39 -26.44
C TYR A 436 7.73 -2.98 -26.72
N HIS A 437 7.89 -2.10 -25.77
CA HIS A 437 7.71 -0.68 -26.01
C HIS A 437 9.08 -0.04 -26.21
N ASP A 438 9.31 0.52 -27.40
CA ASP A 438 10.58 1.18 -27.75
C ASP A 438 10.77 2.55 -27.10
N GLY A 439 9.81 2.99 -26.28
CA GLY A 439 9.87 4.25 -25.53
C GLY A 439 10.73 4.11 -24.27
N GLY A 440 11.70 5.02 -24.09
CA GLY A 440 12.41 5.14 -22.83
C GLY A 440 11.54 5.77 -21.74
N LEU A 441 11.68 5.30 -20.51
CA LEU A 441 11.03 5.89 -19.32
C LEU A 441 11.90 6.93 -18.64
N GLY A 442 12.89 7.47 -19.33
CA GLY A 442 13.82 8.44 -18.80
C GLY A 442 15.13 7.82 -18.30
N ILE A 443 15.93 8.66 -17.68
CA ILE A 443 17.26 8.31 -17.18
C ILE A 443 17.15 7.27 -16.06
N TRP A 444 17.95 6.22 -16.15
CA TRP A 444 18.01 5.19 -15.09
C TRP A 444 18.55 5.78 -13.79
N SER A 445 17.92 5.44 -12.67
CA SER A 445 18.43 5.75 -11.33
C SER A 445 18.18 4.57 -10.39
N GLN A 446 19.10 4.33 -9.47
CA GLN A 446 18.92 3.34 -8.40
C GLN A 446 17.91 3.80 -7.33
N ASN A 447 17.58 5.10 -7.31
CA ASN A 447 16.65 5.71 -6.36
C ASN A 447 15.29 6.00 -7.04
N VAL A 448 14.83 5.06 -7.84
CA VAL A 448 13.54 5.11 -8.52
C VAL A 448 12.67 4.00 -7.98
N ASP A 449 11.46 4.34 -7.55
CA ASP A 449 10.40 3.39 -7.24
C ASP A 449 9.36 3.41 -8.36
N PHE A 450 8.75 2.25 -8.59
CA PHE A 450 7.66 2.06 -9.53
C PHE A 450 6.46 1.48 -8.81
N LEU A 451 5.30 2.05 -9.06
CA LEU A 451 4.00 1.60 -8.57
C LEU A 451 3.07 1.34 -9.75
N THR A 452 2.05 0.54 -9.53
CA THR A 452 0.96 0.31 -10.47
C THR A 452 -0.36 0.62 -9.82
N GLY A 453 -1.33 1.03 -10.62
CA GLY A 453 -2.70 1.31 -10.22
C GLY A 453 -3.37 2.22 -11.24
N ASP A 454 -4.69 2.19 -11.27
CA ASP A 454 -5.49 3.07 -12.12
C ASP A 454 -5.38 4.53 -11.60
N ALA A 455 -4.47 5.28 -12.20
CA ALA A 455 -4.16 6.64 -11.75
C ALA A 455 -5.07 7.70 -12.37
N ASP A 456 -5.76 7.38 -13.46
CA ASP A 456 -6.62 8.32 -14.16
C ASP A 456 -8.12 7.92 -14.18
N GLY A 457 -8.49 6.81 -13.52
CA GLY A 457 -9.87 6.37 -13.33
C GLY A 457 -10.51 5.75 -14.58
N ASP A 458 -9.69 5.34 -15.57
CA ASP A 458 -10.20 4.77 -16.82
C ASP A 458 -10.46 3.24 -16.74
N GLY A 459 -10.17 2.64 -15.59
CA GLY A 459 -10.31 1.21 -15.34
C GLY A 459 -9.13 0.37 -15.81
N LEU A 460 -8.04 1.00 -16.22
CA LEU A 460 -6.79 0.34 -16.60
C LEU A 460 -5.71 0.68 -15.58
N ASP A 461 -4.90 -0.29 -15.22
CA ASP A 461 -3.77 -0.01 -14.37
C ASP A 461 -2.65 0.71 -15.13
N ASP A 462 -2.11 1.76 -14.53
CA ASP A 462 -1.02 2.58 -15.02
C ASP A 462 0.30 2.25 -14.34
N VAL A 463 1.40 2.78 -14.88
CA VAL A 463 2.71 2.71 -14.26
C VAL A 463 3.15 4.09 -13.77
N LEU A 464 3.39 4.21 -12.49
CA LEU A 464 3.90 5.41 -11.85
C LEU A 464 5.38 5.23 -11.54
N ARG A 465 6.21 6.17 -11.99
CA ARG A 465 7.61 6.27 -11.64
C ARG A 465 7.82 7.39 -10.65
N ILE A 466 8.42 7.09 -9.52
CA ILE A 466 8.76 8.06 -8.48
C ILE A 466 10.28 8.13 -8.40
N TRP A 467 10.86 9.32 -8.61
CA TRP A 467 12.31 9.49 -8.50
C TRP A 467 12.68 10.84 -7.88
N LYS A 468 13.91 10.90 -7.42
CA LYS A 468 14.48 12.11 -6.84
C LYS A 468 15.40 12.78 -7.86
N ASN A 469 15.16 14.05 -8.14
CA ASN A 469 15.94 14.86 -9.06
C ASN A 469 17.28 15.31 -8.41
N GLU A 470 18.19 15.89 -9.19
CA GLU A 470 19.49 16.40 -8.72
C GLU A 470 19.35 17.52 -7.67
N ASP A 471 18.27 18.28 -7.70
CA ASP A 471 17.92 19.31 -6.73
C ASP A 471 17.22 18.79 -5.48
N ASP A 472 17.22 17.46 -5.28
CA ASP A 472 16.53 16.76 -4.20
C ASP A 472 14.98 16.82 -4.25
N THR A 473 14.39 17.33 -5.32
CA THR A 473 12.93 17.28 -5.50
C THR A 473 12.47 15.89 -5.94
N LEU A 474 11.35 15.42 -5.37
CA LEU A 474 10.67 14.23 -5.86
C LEU A 474 9.94 14.55 -7.15
N ARG A 475 9.98 13.61 -8.07
CA ARG A 475 9.26 13.66 -9.34
C ARG A 475 8.42 12.41 -9.49
N VAL A 476 7.23 12.57 -10.02
CA VAL A 476 6.38 11.47 -10.44
C VAL A 476 6.08 11.63 -11.92
N THR A 477 6.19 10.55 -12.64
CA THR A 477 5.72 10.47 -14.02
C THR A 477 4.75 9.30 -14.11
N ALA A 478 3.56 9.53 -14.62
CA ALA A 478 2.60 8.49 -14.94
C ALA A 478 2.74 8.13 -16.42
N TRP A 479 2.78 6.85 -16.71
CA TRP A 479 2.59 6.30 -18.04
C TRP A 479 1.28 5.58 -18.06
N ARG A 480 0.33 6.19 -18.79
CA ARG A 480 -1.01 5.67 -18.87
C ARG A 480 -1.07 4.47 -19.80
N SER A 481 -1.78 3.49 -19.35
CA SER A 481 -2.19 2.39 -20.17
C SER A 481 -3.24 2.88 -21.18
N ALA A 482 -3.08 2.52 -22.44
CA ALA A 482 -3.98 3.01 -23.50
C ALA A 482 -4.95 1.94 -23.99
N GLY A 483 -5.07 0.83 -23.27
CA GLY A 483 -5.78 -0.33 -23.74
C GLY A 483 -5.15 -0.91 -25.02
N SER A 484 -5.56 -2.08 -25.45
CA SER A 484 -5.15 -2.62 -26.75
C SER A 484 -5.93 -1.88 -27.87
N SER A 485 -5.37 -0.80 -28.41
CA SER A 485 -5.80 -0.36 -29.74
C SER A 485 -5.31 -1.38 -30.75
N HIS A 486 -6.24 -2.17 -31.30
CA HIS A 486 -6.01 -3.03 -32.47
C HIS A 486 -5.59 -2.23 -33.70
#